data_a64d4d916806cd0d264d9ae8836ef6c0
#
_entry.id   a64d4d916806cd0d264d9ae8836ef6c0
#
_cell.length_a   1.000
_cell.length_b   1.000
_cell.length_c   1.000
_cell.angle_alpha   90.00
_cell.angle_beta   90.00
_cell.angle_gamma   90.00
#
_symmetry.space_group_name_H-M   'P 1'
#
loop_
_entity.id
_entity.type
_entity.pdbx_description
1 polymer ?
#
loop_
_entity_poly.entity_id
_entity_poly.type
_entity_poly.pdbx_seq_one_letter_code
_entity_poly.pdbx_strand_id
1 'polypeptide(L)'
;YHCWKNNGHGVMNVENAIKESCDVFFYEISKKIGIDKIAEVAKDFGLGKTYEIFLENQKKGIVPSKKWKEDNIGESWYPGETLISAIGQGFVLTNPLQLATMTSIIASNGKKIEPNILQNRGEINFKKLDKYNEAIKIIKKSMFKVVNEAKGTAFKSRSDLVDYSGKTGTSQVRRITVEERESDDFRKKEVEWKKRDHALFVGYMPVEKPRYAVSVVIEHGGSGASTAAPIAKEIFQFTKNLEI
;
A
#
# COMPACT_ATOMS: atom_id res chain seq x y z
N TYR A 1 -2.75 -20.64 -1.22
CA TYR A 1 -2.90 -19.18 -1.15
C TYR A 1 -4.38 -18.84 -1.11
N HIS A 2 -4.81 -17.92 -0.23
CA HIS A 2 -6.20 -17.61 0.05
C HIS A 2 -6.43 -16.11 -0.02
N CYS A 3 -7.69 -15.71 -0.24
CA CYS A 3 -8.12 -14.35 -0.01
C CYS A 3 -8.55 -14.16 1.45
N TRP A 4 -8.51 -12.92 1.94
CA TRP A 4 -9.06 -12.58 3.26
C TRP A 4 -10.57 -12.87 3.36
N LYS A 5 -11.29 -12.85 2.23
CA LYS A 5 -12.72 -13.18 2.14
C LYS A 5 -12.89 -14.68 1.90
N ASN A 6 -13.43 -15.42 2.86
CA ASN A 6 -13.53 -16.88 2.84
C ASN A 6 -14.20 -17.44 1.59
N ASN A 7 -15.32 -16.85 1.16
CA ASN A 7 -16.09 -17.30 -0.02
C ASN A 7 -15.55 -16.70 -1.33
N GLY A 8 -14.37 -16.07 -1.30
CA GLY A 8 -13.81 -15.37 -2.45
C GLY A 8 -14.62 -14.14 -2.86
N HIS A 9 -14.17 -13.49 -3.95
CA HIS A 9 -14.80 -12.27 -4.48
C HIS A 9 -15.57 -12.52 -5.80
N GLY A 10 -15.56 -13.76 -6.31
CA GLY A 10 -16.12 -14.06 -7.63
C GLY A 10 -15.27 -13.49 -8.76
N VAL A 11 -15.91 -13.18 -9.88
CA VAL A 11 -15.23 -12.58 -11.05
C VAL A 11 -14.85 -11.12 -10.75
N MET A 12 -13.58 -10.80 -10.91
CA MET A 12 -13.03 -9.49 -10.59
C MET A 12 -12.31 -8.87 -11.79
N ASN A 13 -12.50 -7.58 -12.01
CA ASN A 13 -11.59 -6.75 -12.78
C ASN A 13 -10.60 -6.03 -11.84
N VAL A 14 -9.60 -5.37 -12.42
CA VAL A 14 -8.55 -4.70 -11.64
C VAL A 14 -9.09 -3.64 -10.68
N GLU A 15 -10.09 -2.84 -11.09
CA GLU A 15 -10.67 -1.79 -10.25
C GLU A 15 -11.34 -2.38 -9.01
N ASN A 16 -12.15 -3.40 -9.19
CA ASN A 16 -12.83 -4.08 -8.08
C ASN A 16 -11.85 -4.87 -7.21
N ALA A 17 -10.82 -5.46 -7.81
CA ALA A 17 -9.79 -6.18 -7.07
C ALA A 17 -9.00 -5.24 -6.14
N ILE A 18 -8.69 -4.02 -6.57
CA ILE A 18 -8.09 -2.98 -5.73
C ILE A 18 -9.10 -2.51 -4.67
N LYS A 19 -10.34 -2.22 -5.06
CA LYS A 19 -11.40 -1.73 -4.17
C LYS A 19 -11.66 -2.69 -2.99
N GLU A 20 -11.79 -3.97 -3.29
CA GLU A 20 -12.12 -5.01 -2.29
C GLU A 20 -10.89 -5.75 -1.76
N SER A 21 -9.67 -5.35 -2.19
CA SER A 21 -8.40 -5.96 -1.79
C SER A 21 -8.38 -7.48 -2.03
N CYS A 22 -8.62 -7.90 -3.27
CA CYS A 22 -8.69 -9.31 -3.65
C CYS A 22 -7.30 -9.90 -3.86
N ASP A 23 -6.77 -10.63 -2.87
CA ASP A 23 -5.43 -11.24 -2.95
C ASP A 23 -5.29 -12.21 -4.12
N VAL A 24 -6.30 -13.06 -4.35
CA VAL A 24 -6.28 -14.08 -5.41
C VAL A 24 -6.13 -13.47 -6.80
N PHE A 25 -6.78 -12.32 -7.07
CA PHE A 25 -6.61 -11.60 -8.32
C PHE A 25 -5.14 -11.21 -8.54
N PHE A 26 -4.48 -10.69 -7.50
CA PHE A 26 -3.07 -10.29 -7.60
C PHE A 26 -2.12 -11.49 -7.65
N TYR A 27 -2.44 -12.60 -6.99
CA TYR A 27 -1.68 -13.83 -7.16
C TYR A 27 -1.71 -14.31 -8.62
N GLU A 28 -2.88 -14.36 -9.25
CA GLU A 28 -2.98 -14.85 -10.63
C GLU A 28 -2.27 -13.93 -11.65
N ILE A 29 -2.37 -12.62 -11.48
CA ILE A 29 -1.64 -11.68 -12.34
C ILE A 29 -0.14 -11.78 -12.12
N SER A 30 0.32 -11.90 -10.88
CA SER A 30 1.74 -11.94 -10.56
C SER A 30 2.48 -13.11 -11.18
N LYS A 31 1.81 -14.26 -11.36
CA LYS A 31 2.36 -15.42 -12.09
C LYS A 31 2.77 -15.06 -13.53
N LYS A 32 2.03 -14.16 -14.17
CA LYS A 32 2.29 -13.72 -15.55
C LYS A 32 3.33 -12.61 -15.61
N ILE A 33 3.35 -11.72 -14.62
CA ILE A 33 4.24 -10.55 -14.58
C ILE A 33 5.65 -10.93 -14.12
N GLY A 34 5.76 -11.74 -13.06
CA GLY A 34 7.01 -12.10 -12.42
C GLY A 34 7.57 -11.01 -11.50
N ILE A 35 8.44 -11.44 -10.57
CA ILE A 35 8.96 -10.58 -9.50
C ILE A 35 9.83 -9.42 -10.01
N ASP A 36 10.64 -9.65 -11.04
CA ASP A 36 11.58 -8.64 -11.51
C ASP A 36 10.84 -7.41 -12.08
N LYS A 37 9.70 -7.64 -12.76
CA LYS A 37 8.87 -6.54 -13.26
C LYS A 37 8.14 -5.81 -12.14
N ILE A 38 7.66 -6.55 -11.13
CA ILE A 38 7.09 -5.96 -9.90
C ILE A 38 8.14 -5.09 -9.21
N ALA A 39 9.37 -5.58 -9.08
CA ALA A 39 10.47 -4.85 -8.46
C ALA A 39 10.85 -3.58 -9.25
N GLU A 40 10.87 -3.63 -10.58
CA GLU A 40 11.12 -2.45 -11.44
C GLU A 40 10.09 -1.35 -11.15
N VAL A 41 8.81 -1.70 -11.19
CA VAL A 41 7.72 -0.74 -10.95
C VAL A 41 7.79 -0.19 -9.52
N ALA A 42 8.01 -1.03 -8.51
CA ALA A 42 8.12 -0.59 -7.14
C ALA A 42 9.24 0.45 -6.93
N LYS A 43 10.40 0.24 -7.57
CA LYS A 43 11.52 1.20 -7.55
C LYS A 43 11.20 2.50 -8.30
N ASP A 44 10.50 2.43 -9.43
CA ASP A 44 10.07 3.63 -10.16
C ASP A 44 9.14 4.51 -9.30
N PHE A 45 8.33 3.90 -8.44
CA PHE A 45 7.43 4.59 -7.51
C PHE A 45 8.09 4.91 -6.14
N GLY A 46 9.40 4.79 -6.01
CA GLY A 46 10.16 5.28 -4.86
C GLY A 46 10.36 4.30 -3.72
N LEU A 47 10.02 3.01 -3.89
CA LEU A 47 10.31 1.99 -2.88
C LEU A 47 11.77 1.50 -2.97
N GLY A 48 12.31 1.00 -1.86
CA GLY A 48 13.64 0.37 -1.82
C GLY A 48 14.82 1.33 -1.84
N LYS A 49 14.61 2.61 -1.50
CA LYS A 49 15.68 3.62 -1.41
C LYS A 49 15.57 4.50 -0.16
N THR A 50 16.61 5.23 0.16
CA THR A 50 16.62 6.33 1.12
C THR A 50 16.44 7.67 0.39
N TYR A 51 16.08 8.71 1.12
CA TYR A 51 15.87 10.06 0.60
C TYR A 51 16.81 11.05 1.29
N GLU A 52 17.29 12.05 0.56
CA GLU A 52 18.16 13.12 1.08
C GLU A 52 17.34 14.20 1.82
N ILE A 53 16.89 13.87 3.03
CA ILE A 53 16.00 14.73 3.83
C ILE A 53 16.54 15.05 5.24
N PHE A 54 17.84 14.95 5.46
CA PHE A 54 18.45 15.17 6.79
C PHE A 54 17.87 14.28 7.91
N LEU A 55 17.33 13.13 7.55
CA LEU A 55 16.85 12.13 8.49
C LEU A 55 17.88 11.00 8.58
N GLU A 56 18.54 10.90 9.72
CA GLU A 56 19.53 9.86 9.97
C GLU A 56 18.86 8.47 10.10
N ASN A 57 19.66 7.43 9.91
CA ASN A 57 19.24 6.03 10.11
C ASN A 57 18.03 5.55 9.27
N GLN A 58 17.78 6.18 8.12
CA GLN A 58 16.74 5.71 7.21
C GLN A 58 17.02 4.26 6.78
N LYS A 59 16.00 3.42 6.86
CA LYS A 59 16.04 2.07 6.31
C LYS A 59 15.52 2.09 4.89
N LYS A 60 16.32 1.64 3.92
CA LYS A 60 15.93 1.60 2.50
C LYS A 60 14.81 0.59 2.20
N GLY A 61 14.45 -0.27 3.16
CA GLY A 61 13.53 -1.37 2.91
C GLY A 61 14.11 -2.43 1.96
N ILE A 62 13.24 -3.33 1.50
CA ILE A 62 13.60 -4.39 0.55
C ILE A 62 12.53 -4.42 -0.55
N VAL A 63 12.99 -4.28 -1.80
CA VAL A 63 12.20 -4.56 -3.00
C VAL A 63 12.83 -5.81 -3.63
N PRO A 64 12.29 -6.99 -3.36
CA PRO A 64 12.90 -8.25 -3.76
C PRO A 64 12.86 -8.45 -5.27
N SER A 65 13.90 -9.07 -5.82
CA SER A 65 14.01 -9.56 -7.20
C SER A 65 14.73 -10.90 -7.17
N LYS A 66 14.78 -11.60 -8.30
CA LYS A 66 15.57 -12.84 -8.42
C LYS A 66 17.02 -12.58 -8.03
N LYS A 67 17.63 -11.55 -8.64
CA LYS A 67 19.01 -11.16 -8.35
C LYS A 67 19.19 -10.74 -6.90
N TRP A 68 18.26 -9.99 -6.30
CA TRP A 68 18.36 -9.61 -4.89
C TRP A 68 18.45 -10.85 -3.98
N LYS A 69 17.62 -11.87 -4.24
CA LYS A 69 17.62 -13.08 -3.41
C LYS A 69 18.91 -13.86 -3.57
N GLU A 70 19.41 -14.01 -4.79
CA GLU A 70 20.70 -14.65 -5.07
C GLU A 70 21.85 -13.93 -4.36
N ASP A 71 21.93 -12.59 -4.48
CA ASP A 71 23.00 -11.78 -3.91
C ASP A 71 22.98 -11.70 -2.37
N ASN A 72 21.81 -11.79 -1.72
CA ASN A 72 21.68 -11.55 -0.27
C ASN A 72 21.37 -12.80 0.54
N ILE A 73 20.83 -13.88 -0.08
CA ILE A 73 20.42 -15.12 0.60
C ILE A 73 21.21 -16.31 0.04
N GLY A 74 21.70 -16.22 -1.20
CA GLY A 74 22.42 -17.30 -1.86
C GLY A 74 21.50 -18.39 -2.42
N GLU A 75 20.20 -18.12 -2.61
CA GLU A 75 19.21 -19.05 -3.10
C GLU A 75 18.51 -18.56 -4.37
N SER A 76 18.04 -19.50 -5.19
CA SER A 76 17.17 -19.19 -6.33
C SER A 76 15.80 -18.68 -5.88
N TRP A 77 15.17 -17.89 -6.74
CA TRP A 77 13.81 -17.41 -6.52
C TRP A 77 12.77 -18.51 -6.76
N TYR A 78 11.83 -18.68 -5.82
CA TYR A 78 10.74 -19.63 -5.95
C TYR A 78 9.46 -18.94 -6.43
N PRO A 79 8.66 -19.57 -7.33
CA PRO A 79 7.41 -18.97 -7.85
C PRO A 79 6.42 -18.51 -6.77
N GLY A 80 6.32 -19.25 -5.66
CA GLY A 80 5.47 -18.90 -4.52
C GLY A 80 5.84 -17.58 -3.84
N GLU A 81 7.11 -17.18 -3.88
CA GLU A 81 7.58 -15.92 -3.33
C GLU A 81 7.07 -14.72 -4.14
N THR A 82 6.89 -14.89 -5.46
CA THR A 82 6.25 -13.87 -6.31
C THR A 82 4.82 -13.59 -5.86
N LEU A 83 4.05 -14.62 -5.55
CA LEU A 83 2.66 -14.48 -5.11
C LEU A 83 2.58 -13.65 -3.83
N ILE A 84 3.40 -14.00 -2.84
CA ILE A 84 3.43 -13.32 -1.55
C ILE A 84 3.92 -11.87 -1.72
N SER A 85 4.95 -11.66 -2.52
CA SER A 85 5.50 -10.31 -2.77
C SER A 85 4.51 -9.41 -3.52
N ALA A 86 3.66 -9.98 -4.39
CA ALA A 86 2.67 -9.22 -5.16
C ALA A 86 1.58 -8.55 -4.30
N ILE A 87 1.38 -9.02 -3.07
CA ILE A 87 0.48 -8.40 -2.09
C ILE A 87 1.24 -7.65 -0.97
N GLY A 88 2.54 -7.40 -1.17
CA GLY A 88 3.37 -6.64 -0.24
C GLY A 88 3.80 -7.42 1.01
N GLN A 89 3.87 -8.74 0.93
CA GLN A 89 4.28 -9.63 2.02
C GLN A 89 5.64 -10.30 1.71
N GLY A 90 6.06 -11.22 2.55
CA GLY A 90 7.31 -11.97 2.38
C GLY A 90 8.53 -11.08 2.56
N PHE A 91 9.40 -11.00 1.57
CA PHE A 91 10.62 -10.19 1.62
C PHE A 91 10.41 -8.68 1.41
N VAL A 92 9.20 -8.25 1.06
CA VAL A 92 8.90 -6.82 0.83
C VAL A 92 8.96 -6.07 2.16
N LEU A 93 9.88 -5.11 2.26
CA LEU A 93 9.97 -4.20 3.41
C LEU A 93 9.97 -2.75 2.92
N THR A 94 9.16 -1.94 3.55
CA THR A 94 9.05 -0.50 3.25
C THR A 94 8.89 0.30 4.54
N ASN A 95 8.99 1.60 4.44
CA ASN A 95 8.76 2.51 5.55
C ASN A 95 7.66 3.54 5.22
N PRO A 96 7.08 4.23 6.21
CA PRO A 96 5.99 5.17 5.99
C PRO A 96 6.32 6.29 4.99
N LEU A 97 7.56 6.79 4.97
CA LEU A 97 7.98 7.83 4.03
C LEU A 97 7.95 7.34 2.58
N GLN A 98 8.42 6.12 2.32
CA GLN A 98 8.35 5.51 0.99
C GLN A 98 6.91 5.32 0.53
N LEU A 99 6.02 4.87 1.43
CA LEU A 99 4.59 4.72 1.13
C LEU A 99 3.92 6.08 0.84
N ALA A 100 4.23 7.11 1.61
CA ALA A 100 3.73 8.47 1.35
C ALA A 100 4.26 9.01 0.01
N THR A 101 5.53 8.77 -0.31
CA THR A 101 6.14 9.19 -1.58
C THR A 101 5.50 8.45 -2.77
N MET A 102 5.34 7.14 -2.69
CA MET A 102 4.63 6.36 -3.70
C MET A 102 3.21 6.92 -3.93
N THR A 103 2.50 7.20 -2.85
CA THR A 103 1.15 7.78 -2.91
C THR A 103 1.15 9.16 -3.56
N SER A 104 2.13 10.01 -3.25
CA SER A 104 2.32 11.33 -3.87
C SER A 104 2.58 11.24 -5.37
N ILE A 105 3.39 10.27 -5.80
CA ILE A 105 3.65 10.02 -7.24
C ILE A 105 2.36 9.61 -7.95
N ILE A 106 1.57 8.71 -7.36
CA ILE A 106 0.26 8.31 -7.91
C ILE A 106 -0.69 9.50 -7.97
N ALA A 107 -0.83 10.23 -6.87
CA ALA A 107 -1.73 11.38 -6.75
C ALA A 107 -1.42 12.48 -7.78
N SER A 108 -0.13 12.76 -8.01
CA SER A 108 0.36 13.78 -8.95
C SER A 108 0.42 13.33 -10.41
N ASN A 109 -0.24 12.23 -10.77
CA ASN A 109 -0.25 11.66 -12.12
C ASN A 109 1.17 11.30 -12.63
N GLY A 110 1.96 10.67 -11.78
CA GLY A 110 3.27 10.12 -12.12
C GLY A 110 4.43 11.10 -12.05
N LYS A 111 4.28 12.28 -11.46
CA LYS A 111 5.42 13.15 -11.17
C LYS A 111 6.33 12.47 -10.15
N LYS A 112 7.59 12.29 -10.48
CA LYS A 112 8.58 11.63 -9.62
C LYS A 112 9.00 12.57 -8.49
N ILE A 113 8.13 12.66 -7.47
CA ILE A 113 8.32 13.52 -6.31
C ILE A 113 9.44 12.96 -5.44
N GLU A 114 10.37 13.82 -5.05
CA GLU A 114 11.37 13.54 -4.02
C GLU A 114 10.99 14.30 -2.75
N PRO A 115 10.86 13.63 -1.59
CA PRO A 115 10.56 14.28 -0.32
C PRO A 115 11.60 15.34 0.02
N ASN A 116 11.15 16.46 0.61
CA ASN A 116 12.01 17.54 1.07
C ASN A 116 11.41 18.17 2.33
N ILE A 117 12.23 18.49 3.31
CA ILE A 117 11.84 19.18 4.54
C ILE A 117 12.26 20.66 4.57
N LEU A 118 13.05 21.09 3.58
CA LEU A 118 13.48 22.49 3.49
C LEU A 118 12.41 23.32 2.76
N GLN A 119 12.05 24.45 3.35
CA GLN A 119 11.24 25.44 2.72
C GLN A 119 12.06 26.17 1.63
N ASN A 120 11.43 26.58 0.52
CA ASN A 120 12.05 27.38 -0.56
C ASN A 120 13.14 26.68 -1.40
N ARG A 121 12.94 25.43 -1.80
CA ARG A 121 13.55 24.97 -3.05
C ARG A 121 12.78 25.63 -4.20
N GLY A 122 13.49 26.37 -5.07
CA GLY A 122 12.91 26.96 -6.27
C GLY A 122 12.09 25.99 -7.14
N GLU A 123 11.65 26.38 -8.30
CA GLU A 123 10.85 25.53 -9.19
C GLU A 123 11.50 24.17 -9.41
N ILE A 124 10.85 23.09 -8.94
CA ILE A 124 11.34 21.73 -9.12
C ILE A 124 10.65 21.17 -10.37
N ASN A 125 11.45 20.93 -11.41
CA ASN A 125 10.98 20.23 -12.60
C ASN A 125 10.98 18.72 -12.34
N PHE A 126 9.80 18.16 -12.05
CA PHE A 126 9.68 16.73 -11.79
C PHE A 126 9.70 15.91 -13.08
N LYS A 127 10.60 14.93 -13.16
CA LYS A 127 10.53 13.90 -14.18
C LYS A 127 9.21 13.14 -14.05
N LYS A 128 8.55 12.84 -15.17
CA LYS A 128 7.27 12.15 -15.19
C LYS A 128 7.40 10.70 -15.63
N LEU A 129 6.62 9.82 -15.02
CA LEU A 129 6.55 8.40 -15.33
C LEU A 129 5.48 8.13 -16.39
N ASP A 130 5.62 8.71 -17.60
CA ASP A 130 4.60 8.70 -18.65
C ASP A 130 4.18 7.30 -19.10
N LYS A 131 5.10 6.34 -19.03
CA LYS A 131 4.81 4.92 -19.37
C LYS A 131 3.72 4.30 -18.50
N TYR A 132 3.36 4.93 -17.36
CA TYR A 132 2.34 4.44 -16.43
C TYR A 132 1.06 5.29 -16.39
N ASN A 133 0.89 6.27 -17.26
CA ASN A 133 -0.24 7.20 -17.24
C ASN A 133 -1.60 6.50 -17.15
N GLU A 134 -1.85 5.50 -18.00
CA GLU A 134 -3.13 4.77 -17.99
C GLU A 134 -3.31 3.91 -16.72
N ALA A 135 -2.25 3.26 -16.27
CA ALA A 135 -2.29 2.49 -15.02
C ALA A 135 -2.58 3.39 -13.82
N ILE A 136 -1.96 4.57 -13.75
CA ILE A 136 -2.17 5.55 -12.68
C ILE A 136 -3.63 6.03 -12.65
N LYS A 137 -4.26 6.29 -13.80
CA LYS A 137 -5.69 6.65 -13.86
C LYS A 137 -6.57 5.56 -13.26
N ILE A 138 -6.32 4.31 -13.62
CA ILE A 138 -7.07 3.16 -13.08
C ILE A 138 -6.85 3.03 -11.57
N ILE A 139 -5.60 3.19 -11.10
CA ILE A 139 -5.27 3.10 -9.67
C ILE A 139 -5.97 4.22 -8.89
N LYS A 140 -5.91 5.48 -9.35
CA LYS A 140 -6.58 6.62 -8.71
C LYS A 140 -8.09 6.39 -8.61
N LYS A 141 -8.72 5.97 -9.70
CA LYS A 141 -10.14 5.62 -9.70
C LYS A 141 -10.46 4.49 -8.71
N SER A 142 -9.59 3.49 -8.63
CA SER A 142 -9.77 2.37 -7.70
C SER A 142 -9.57 2.81 -6.25
N MET A 143 -8.57 3.65 -5.96
CA MET A 143 -8.33 4.21 -4.63
C MET A 143 -9.51 5.08 -4.15
N PHE A 144 -10.17 5.81 -5.07
CA PHE A 144 -11.40 6.51 -4.76
C PHE A 144 -12.50 5.52 -4.34
N LYS A 145 -12.69 4.44 -5.08
CA LYS A 145 -13.70 3.40 -4.78
C LYS A 145 -13.46 2.68 -3.47
N VAL A 146 -12.19 2.49 -3.06
CA VAL A 146 -11.83 1.89 -1.75
C VAL A 146 -12.49 2.64 -0.60
N VAL A 147 -12.56 3.97 -0.69
CA VAL A 147 -13.07 4.84 0.39
C VAL A 147 -14.55 5.16 0.19
N ASN A 148 -14.98 5.43 -1.05
CA ASN A 148 -16.23 6.12 -1.30
C ASN A 148 -17.35 5.21 -1.88
N GLU A 149 -17.03 3.99 -2.32
CA GLU A 149 -18.05 3.04 -2.81
C GLU A 149 -18.32 1.90 -1.82
N ALA A 150 -19.54 1.42 -1.82
CA ALA A 150 -19.94 0.22 -1.08
C ALA A 150 -19.03 -0.97 -1.43
N LYS A 151 -18.75 -1.83 -0.43
CA LYS A 151 -17.74 -2.90 -0.47
C LYS A 151 -16.28 -2.45 -0.54
N GLY A 152 -15.99 -1.15 -0.64
CA GLY A 152 -14.64 -0.64 -0.49
C GLY A 152 -14.11 -0.92 0.91
N THR A 153 -12.84 -1.36 1.02
CA THR A 153 -12.27 -1.78 2.31
C THR A 153 -12.17 -0.66 3.34
N ALA A 154 -12.18 0.61 2.93
CA ALA A 154 -12.22 1.78 3.80
C ALA A 154 -13.56 2.53 3.79
N PHE A 155 -14.64 1.95 3.24
CA PHE A 155 -15.93 2.62 3.09
C PHE A 155 -16.51 3.15 4.43
N LYS A 156 -16.26 2.45 5.53
CA LYS A 156 -16.69 2.91 6.87
C LYS A 156 -15.98 4.19 7.33
N SER A 157 -14.82 4.50 6.75
CA SER A 157 -14.03 5.70 7.05
C SER A 157 -14.30 6.85 6.07
N ARG A 158 -15.24 6.72 5.13
CA ARG A 158 -15.59 7.84 4.24
C ARG A 158 -15.99 9.08 5.04
N SER A 159 -15.90 10.23 4.43
CA SER A 159 -16.20 11.50 5.08
C SER A 159 -17.04 12.39 4.16
N ASP A 160 -18.01 13.08 4.74
CA ASP A 160 -18.77 14.13 4.06
C ASP A 160 -18.06 15.50 4.15
N LEU A 161 -17.01 15.60 4.97
CA LEU A 161 -16.26 16.84 5.17
C LEU A 161 -15.08 16.98 4.22
N VAL A 162 -14.46 15.85 3.83
CA VAL A 162 -13.29 15.82 2.95
C VAL A 162 -13.44 14.72 1.90
N ASP A 163 -13.10 15.04 0.66
CA ASP A 163 -12.99 14.05 -0.41
C ASP A 163 -11.56 13.51 -0.47
N TYR A 164 -11.40 12.22 -0.27
CA TYR A 164 -10.08 11.58 -0.31
C TYR A 164 -10.14 10.19 -0.92
N SER A 165 -8.99 9.78 -1.39
CA SER A 165 -8.76 8.46 -1.97
C SER A 165 -7.70 7.73 -1.16
N GLY A 166 -7.77 6.39 -1.10
CA GLY A 166 -6.77 5.64 -0.37
C GLY A 166 -6.80 4.15 -0.57
N LYS A 167 -5.94 3.44 0.15
CA LYS A 167 -5.85 1.99 0.15
C LYS A 167 -5.47 1.51 1.54
N THR A 168 -6.22 0.54 2.04
CA THR A 168 -5.91 -0.19 3.27
C THR A 168 -4.84 -1.24 3.03
N GLY A 169 -4.02 -1.50 4.03
CA GLY A 169 -3.09 -2.61 4.08
C GLY A 169 -3.13 -3.29 5.44
N THR A 170 -2.80 -4.57 5.46
CA THR A 170 -2.62 -5.35 6.68
C THR A 170 -1.37 -6.20 6.48
N SER A 171 -0.32 -5.92 7.24
CA SER A 171 0.95 -6.64 7.13
C SER A 171 1.02 -7.71 8.20
N GLN A 172 1.08 -8.96 7.77
CA GLN A 172 1.13 -10.13 8.67
C GLN A 172 2.46 -10.19 9.40
N VAL A 173 2.42 -10.36 10.71
CA VAL A 173 3.62 -10.56 11.56
C VAL A 173 3.92 -12.03 11.80
N ARG A 174 2.98 -12.93 11.55
CA ARG A 174 3.16 -14.37 11.69
C ARG A 174 2.47 -15.16 10.58
N ARG A 175 2.96 -16.36 10.36
CA ARG A 175 2.28 -17.32 9.50
C ARG A 175 1.04 -17.86 10.23
N ILE A 176 -0.09 -17.89 9.56
CA ILE A 176 -1.33 -18.51 10.02
C ILE A 176 -1.42 -19.88 9.33
N THR A 177 -1.53 -20.97 10.09
CA THR A 177 -1.66 -22.31 9.52
C THR A 177 -3.06 -22.55 8.96
N VAL A 178 -3.24 -23.61 8.18
CA VAL A 178 -4.55 -24.00 7.65
C VAL A 178 -5.48 -24.37 8.81
N GLU A 179 -4.99 -25.17 9.75
CA GLU A 179 -5.72 -25.62 10.92
C GLU A 179 -6.21 -24.45 11.80
N GLU A 180 -5.32 -23.46 12.04
CA GLU A 180 -5.72 -22.24 12.77
C GLU A 180 -6.83 -21.50 12.04
N ARG A 181 -6.75 -21.38 10.71
CA ARG A 181 -7.70 -20.62 9.90
C ARG A 181 -9.07 -21.28 9.82
N GLU A 182 -9.12 -22.60 9.79
CA GLU A 182 -10.34 -23.40 9.72
C GLU A 182 -10.99 -23.61 11.09
N SER A 183 -10.30 -23.27 12.18
CA SER A 183 -10.86 -23.37 13.51
C SER A 183 -11.96 -22.31 13.73
N ASP A 184 -13.10 -22.71 14.29
CA ASP A 184 -14.22 -21.81 14.62
C ASP A 184 -13.82 -20.69 15.59
N ASP A 185 -12.77 -20.88 16.38
CA ASP A 185 -12.25 -19.95 17.35
C ASP A 185 -11.26 -18.93 16.77
N PHE A 186 -10.75 -19.14 15.55
CA PHE A 186 -9.70 -18.31 14.97
C PHE A 186 -10.05 -16.81 14.96
N ARG A 187 -11.32 -16.49 14.66
CA ARG A 187 -11.81 -15.10 14.60
C ARG A 187 -12.29 -14.54 15.93
N LYS A 188 -12.53 -15.42 16.91
CA LYS A 188 -13.05 -15.05 18.24
C LYS A 188 -11.95 -14.92 19.27
N LYS A 189 -10.78 -15.54 19.01
CA LYS A 189 -9.66 -15.54 19.94
C LYS A 189 -8.99 -14.18 19.97
N GLU A 190 -8.91 -13.58 21.13
CA GLU A 190 -8.13 -12.38 21.32
C GLU A 190 -6.64 -12.68 21.07
N VAL A 191 -6.09 -12.03 20.04
CA VAL A 191 -4.68 -12.21 19.67
C VAL A 191 -3.84 -11.32 20.58
N GLU A 192 -2.84 -11.90 21.22
CA GLU A 192 -1.82 -11.17 21.99
C GLU A 192 -1.28 -10.01 21.15
N TRP A 193 -1.12 -8.82 21.75
CA TRP A 193 -0.77 -7.59 21.03
C TRP A 193 0.42 -7.78 20.07
N LYS A 194 1.52 -8.37 20.51
CA LYS A 194 2.73 -8.61 19.69
C LYS A 194 2.52 -9.55 18.50
N LYS A 195 1.43 -10.29 18.48
CA LYS A 195 1.08 -11.23 17.39
C LYS A 195 0.03 -10.67 16.43
N ARG A 196 -0.52 -9.48 16.72
CA ARG A 196 -1.45 -8.80 15.83
C ARG A 196 -0.71 -8.27 14.61
N ASP A 197 -1.36 -8.28 13.48
CA ASP A 197 -0.83 -7.73 12.23
C ASP A 197 -0.64 -6.20 12.34
N HIS A 198 0.21 -5.63 11.51
CA HIS A 198 0.35 -4.18 11.41
C HIS A 198 -0.77 -3.62 10.54
N ALA A 199 -1.40 -2.54 10.99
CA ALA A 199 -2.46 -1.85 10.26
C ALA A 199 -1.86 -0.70 9.43
N LEU A 200 -2.18 -0.65 8.12
CA LEU A 200 -1.66 0.35 7.21
C LEU A 200 -2.80 1.03 6.45
N PHE A 201 -2.58 2.30 6.15
CA PHE A 201 -3.39 3.04 5.18
C PHE A 201 -2.51 4.06 4.46
N VAL A 202 -2.74 4.18 3.16
CA VAL A 202 -2.18 5.28 2.36
C VAL A 202 -3.31 6.01 1.65
N GLY A 203 -3.18 7.32 1.51
CA GLY A 203 -4.21 8.10 0.83
C GLY A 203 -3.74 9.48 0.45
N TYR A 204 -4.58 10.19 -0.30
CA TYR A 204 -4.33 11.56 -0.72
C TYR A 204 -5.64 12.36 -0.80
N MET A 205 -5.54 13.66 -0.63
CA MET A 205 -6.64 14.62 -0.79
C MET A 205 -6.17 15.99 -1.32
N PRO A 206 -7.06 16.83 -1.90
CA PRO A 206 -8.36 16.47 -2.46
C PRO A 206 -8.22 15.48 -3.63
N VAL A 207 -9.31 14.80 -4.02
CA VAL A 207 -9.26 13.77 -5.09
C VAL A 207 -8.88 14.37 -6.43
N GLU A 208 -9.50 15.51 -6.82
CA GLU A 208 -9.30 16.14 -8.13
C GLU A 208 -7.97 16.90 -8.23
N LYS A 209 -7.61 17.65 -7.20
CA LYS A 209 -6.38 18.45 -7.15
C LYS A 209 -5.56 18.09 -5.91
N PRO A 210 -4.90 16.94 -5.89
CA PRO A 210 -4.17 16.46 -4.72
C PRO A 210 -3.12 17.44 -4.21
N ARG A 211 -3.20 17.77 -2.92
CA ARG A 211 -2.25 18.62 -2.20
C ARG A 211 -1.51 17.85 -1.10
N TYR A 212 -2.18 16.86 -0.52
CA TYR A 212 -1.68 16.12 0.62
C TYR A 212 -1.69 14.62 0.33
N ALA A 213 -0.65 13.94 0.74
CA ALA A 213 -0.60 12.49 0.79
C ALA A 213 -0.24 12.04 2.21
N VAL A 214 -0.87 10.97 2.68
CA VAL A 214 -0.65 10.41 4.01
C VAL A 214 -0.29 8.95 3.91
N SER A 215 0.57 8.51 4.82
CA SER A 215 0.80 7.11 5.16
C SER A 215 0.64 6.94 6.66
N VAL A 216 -0.25 6.04 7.07
CA VAL A 216 -0.49 5.67 8.47
C VAL A 216 -0.08 4.23 8.65
N VAL A 217 0.83 3.98 9.58
CA VAL A 217 1.27 2.64 9.98
C VAL A 217 1.12 2.51 11.49
N ILE A 218 0.32 1.55 11.92
CA ILE A 218 0.13 1.24 13.35
C ILE A 218 0.65 -0.16 13.60
N GLU A 219 1.78 -0.25 14.27
CA GLU A 219 2.36 -1.54 14.64
C GLU A 219 1.42 -2.32 15.54
N HIS A 220 1.20 -3.58 15.19
CA HIS A 220 0.27 -4.47 15.90
C HIS A 220 -1.17 -3.94 16.04
N GLY A 221 -1.55 -3.01 15.15
CA GLY A 221 -2.87 -2.37 15.14
C GLY A 221 -3.99 -3.25 14.58
N GLY A 222 -3.69 -4.44 14.08
CA GLY A 222 -4.65 -5.40 13.54
C GLY A 222 -5.01 -5.08 12.09
N SER A 223 -6.10 -4.40 11.82
CA SER A 223 -6.61 -4.18 10.46
C SER A 223 -6.44 -2.74 9.99
N GLY A 224 -5.93 -2.56 8.78
CA GLY A 224 -5.85 -1.25 8.13
C GLY A 224 -7.21 -0.57 7.97
N ALA A 225 -8.27 -1.33 7.75
CA ALA A 225 -9.63 -0.81 7.58
C ALA A 225 -10.23 -0.24 8.87
N SER A 226 -10.00 -0.90 10.01
CA SER A 226 -10.60 -0.52 11.31
C SER A 226 -9.70 0.39 12.15
N THR A 227 -8.40 0.42 11.89
CA THR A 227 -7.45 1.16 12.72
C THR A 227 -6.78 2.30 11.95
N ALA A 228 -6.09 2.01 10.84
CA ALA A 228 -5.31 3.02 10.14
C ALA A 228 -6.16 3.97 9.28
N ALA A 229 -7.23 3.47 8.64
CA ALA A 229 -8.10 4.30 7.81
C ALA A 229 -8.86 5.39 8.59
N PRO A 230 -9.45 5.12 9.79
CA PRO A 230 -10.04 6.16 10.60
C PRO A 230 -9.06 7.27 10.99
N ILE A 231 -7.83 6.91 11.38
CA ILE A 231 -6.78 7.88 11.73
C ILE A 231 -6.44 8.75 10.51
N ALA A 232 -6.26 8.15 9.35
CA ALA A 232 -6.01 8.91 8.12
C ALA A 232 -7.14 9.90 7.79
N LYS A 233 -8.41 9.50 8.00
CA LYS A 233 -9.57 10.38 7.84
C LYS A 233 -9.46 11.60 8.77
N GLU A 234 -9.16 11.39 10.04
CA GLU A 234 -9.01 12.48 11.01
C GLU A 234 -7.87 13.43 10.64
N ILE A 235 -6.72 12.89 10.20
CA ILE A 235 -5.60 13.69 9.69
C ILE A 235 -6.06 14.56 8.52
N PHE A 236 -6.77 14.00 7.54
CA PHE A 236 -7.27 14.77 6.39
C PHE A 236 -8.28 15.85 6.79
N GLN A 237 -9.21 15.55 7.70
CA GLN A 237 -10.17 16.53 8.22
C GLN A 237 -9.47 17.69 8.94
N PHE A 238 -8.47 17.35 9.77
CA PHE A 238 -7.67 18.37 10.47
C PHE A 238 -6.89 19.23 9.47
N THR A 239 -6.21 18.62 8.51
CA THR A 239 -5.39 19.32 7.51
C THR A 239 -6.22 20.26 6.63
N LYS A 240 -7.47 19.89 6.29
CA LYS A 240 -8.39 20.77 5.57
C LYS A 240 -8.66 22.07 6.33
N ASN A 241 -8.76 22.00 7.64
CA ASN A 241 -9.09 23.15 8.50
C ASN A 241 -7.89 24.09 8.70
N LEU A 242 -6.67 23.67 8.37
CA LEU A 242 -5.48 24.49 8.54
C LEU A 242 -5.33 25.59 7.47
N GLU A 243 -6.13 25.56 6.38
CA GLU A 243 -6.06 26.52 5.25
C GLU A 243 -4.63 26.84 4.78
N ILE A 244 -3.77 25.80 4.70
CA ILE A 244 -2.37 25.92 4.30
C ILE A 244 -2.27 25.90 2.76
#